data_7a0a6ff84835463ead2b39d870f1dc3f
#
_entry.id   7a0a6ff84835463ead2b39d870f1dc3f
#
_cell.length_a   1.000
_cell.length_b   1.000
_cell.length_c   1.000
_cell.angle_alpha   90.00
_cell.angle_beta   90.00
_cell.angle_gamma   90.00
#
_symmetry.space_group_name_H-M   'P 1'
#
loop_
_entity.id
_entity.type
_entity.pdbx_description
1 polymer ?
#
loop_
_entity_poly.entity_id
_entity_poly.type
_entity_poly.pdbx_seq_one_letter_code
_entity_poly.pdbx_strand_id
1 'polypeptide(L)'
;MLDAEAYVDDIIKSVVIPSEIMQDITLPIAIEGVDIKRKTTNTYLLTSEGKIVERYASNKKVSLIATYYFHNFSKEVTYNIVILGYTDDEKLQMEMDKISFPEMVSGNLDLKTNFNYGIVATYISSDPDCLTNEGIVT
;
A
#
# COMPACT_ATOMS: atom_id res chain seq x y z
N MET A 1 -29.47 -18.46 -29.41
CA MET A 1 -28.38 -17.55 -29.77
C MET A 1 -27.81 -16.90 -28.53
N LEU A 2 -26.52 -16.88 -28.41
CA LEU A 2 -25.86 -16.24 -27.27
C LEU A 2 -25.94 -14.71 -27.40
N ASP A 3 -26.47 -14.04 -26.38
CA ASP A 3 -26.47 -12.59 -26.31
C ASP A 3 -25.11 -12.13 -25.77
N ALA A 4 -24.34 -11.42 -26.59
CA ALA A 4 -22.99 -10.95 -26.22
C ALA A 4 -23.01 -10.08 -24.97
N GLU A 5 -23.99 -9.18 -24.83
CA GLU A 5 -24.11 -8.34 -23.65
C GLU A 5 -24.39 -9.17 -22.40
N ALA A 6 -25.32 -10.11 -22.46
CA ALA A 6 -25.63 -10.96 -21.29
C ALA A 6 -24.45 -11.84 -20.94
N TYR A 7 -23.71 -12.35 -21.91
CA TYR A 7 -22.53 -13.16 -21.69
C TYR A 7 -21.42 -12.34 -21.01
N VAL A 8 -21.16 -11.14 -21.51
CA VAL A 8 -20.15 -10.24 -20.91
C VAL A 8 -20.56 -9.82 -19.50
N ASP A 9 -21.85 -9.52 -19.27
CA ASP A 9 -22.34 -9.15 -17.95
C ASP A 9 -22.14 -10.29 -16.94
N ASP A 10 -22.32 -11.54 -17.35
CA ASP A 10 -22.05 -12.69 -16.48
C ASP A 10 -20.56 -12.79 -16.14
N ILE A 11 -19.68 -12.53 -17.11
CA ILE A 11 -18.23 -12.50 -16.86
C ILE A 11 -17.87 -11.36 -15.91
N ILE A 12 -18.45 -10.18 -16.11
CA ILE A 12 -18.20 -9.03 -15.23
C ILE A 12 -18.59 -9.36 -13.79
N LYS A 13 -19.71 -10.04 -13.58
CA LYS A 13 -20.17 -10.46 -12.26
C LYS A 13 -19.21 -11.45 -11.58
N SER A 14 -18.45 -12.21 -12.37
CA SER A 14 -17.47 -13.16 -11.84
C SER A 14 -16.17 -12.48 -11.41
N VAL A 15 -15.91 -11.25 -11.87
CA VAL A 15 -14.71 -10.49 -11.54
C VAL A 15 -14.93 -9.75 -10.22
N VAL A 16 -14.14 -10.10 -9.22
CA VAL A 16 -14.21 -9.44 -7.91
C VAL A 16 -12.98 -8.56 -7.75
N ILE A 17 -13.21 -7.25 -7.64
CA ILE A 17 -12.14 -6.28 -7.41
C ILE A 17 -12.41 -5.62 -6.05
N PRO A 18 -11.49 -5.77 -5.08
CA PRO A 18 -11.72 -5.18 -3.77
C PRO A 18 -11.76 -3.65 -3.84
N SER A 19 -12.59 -3.04 -3.00
CA SER A 19 -12.72 -1.59 -2.92
C SER A 19 -11.59 -0.93 -2.11
N GLU A 20 -10.91 -1.71 -1.27
CA GLU A 20 -9.77 -1.26 -0.47
C GLU A 20 -8.66 -2.27 -0.58
N ILE A 21 -7.43 -1.80 -0.83
CA ILE A 21 -6.27 -2.68 -1.00
C ILE A 21 -5.07 -2.16 -0.24
N MET A 22 -4.25 -3.08 0.24
CA MET A 22 -2.94 -2.81 0.86
C MET A 22 -1.81 -3.50 0.11
N GLN A 23 -2.15 -4.43 -0.79
CA GLN A 23 -1.21 -5.25 -1.54
C GLN A 23 -1.62 -5.27 -3.00
N ASP A 24 -0.69 -5.68 -3.86
CA ASP A 24 -0.97 -5.86 -5.28
C ASP A 24 -2.12 -6.85 -5.46
N ILE A 25 -2.95 -6.59 -6.47
CA ILE A 25 -4.06 -7.48 -6.82
C ILE A 25 -3.76 -8.17 -8.15
N THR A 26 -4.24 -9.41 -8.26
CA THR A 26 -4.10 -10.18 -9.50
C THR A 26 -5.33 -9.96 -10.36
N LEU A 27 -5.12 -9.52 -11.59
CA LEU A 27 -6.19 -9.20 -12.53
C LEU A 27 -6.09 -10.09 -13.75
N PRO A 28 -7.17 -10.81 -14.12
CA PRO A 28 -7.15 -11.59 -15.36
C PRO A 28 -7.14 -10.68 -16.58
N ILE A 29 -6.49 -11.11 -17.65
CA ILE A 29 -6.46 -10.40 -18.92
C ILE A 29 -7.49 -10.95 -19.91
N ALA A 30 -8.01 -12.15 -19.64
CA ALA A 30 -9.07 -12.77 -20.41
C ALA A 30 -9.79 -13.81 -19.55
N ILE A 31 -11.09 -13.93 -19.73
CA ILE A 31 -11.92 -14.94 -19.07
C ILE A 31 -12.87 -15.51 -20.12
N GLU A 32 -12.75 -16.82 -20.40
CA GLU A 32 -13.68 -17.56 -21.26
C GLU A 32 -14.02 -16.83 -22.57
N GLY A 33 -13.00 -16.35 -23.27
CA GLY A 33 -13.15 -15.67 -24.55
C GLY A 33 -13.44 -14.18 -24.47
N VAL A 34 -13.57 -13.64 -23.26
CA VAL A 34 -13.74 -12.19 -23.05
C VAL A 34 -12.37 -11.59 -22.73
N ASP A 35 -11.89 -10.73 -23.60
CA ASP A 35 -10.63 -10.01 -23.36
C ASP A 35 -10.87 -8.80 -22.48
N ILE A 36 -9.95 -8.53 -21.57
CA ILE A 36 -10.08 -7.44 -20.62
C ILE A 36 -8.87 -6.53 -20.72
N LYS A 37 -9.12 -5.25 -21.01
CA LYS A 37 -8.09 -4.21 -21.01
C LYS A 37 -8.39 -3.22 -19.92
N ARG A 38 -7.35 -2.73 -19.25
CA ARG A 38 -7.50 -1.84 -18.10
C ARG A 38 -6.61 -0.63 -18.20
N LYS A 39 -7.07 0.45 -17.58
CA LYS A 39 -6.28 1.65 -17.34
C LYS A 39 -6.64 2.20 -15.96
N THR A 40 -5.76 2.97 -15.37
CA THR A 40 -6.01 3.61 -14.08
C THR A 40 -6.07 5.12 -14.26
N THR A 41 -6.75 5.79 -13.34
CA THR A 41 -6.82 7.24 -13.33
C THR A 41 -5.54 7.88 -12.79
N ASN A 42 -4.69 7.09 -12.11
CA ASN A 42 -3.40 7.58 -11.61
C ASN A 42 -2.38 6.44 -11.59
N THR A 43 -1.52 6.42 -12.61
CA THR A 43 -0.48 5.39 -12.75
C THR A 43 0.66 5.54 -11.75
N TYR A 44 0.74 6.65 -11.02
CA TYR A 44 1.70 6.82 -9.93
C TYR A 44 1.25 6.12 -8.64
N LEU A 45 -0.02 5.75 -8.55
CA LEU A 45 -0.58 5.03 -7.41
C LEU A 45 -0.78 3.55 -7.70
N LEU A 46 -1.36 3.23 -8.85
CA LEU A 46 -1.73 1.86 -9.22
C LEU A 46 -1.51 1.66 -10.72
N THR A 47 -0.84 0.56 -11.07
CA THR A 47 -0.66 0.20 -12.49
C THR A 47 -1.93 -0.46 -13.03
N SER A 48 -2.00 -0.55 -14.36
CA SER A 48 -3.12 -1.24 -15.03
C SER A 48 -3.14 -2.76 -14.76
N GLU A 49 -2.01 -3.32 -14.32
CA GLU A 49 -1.92 -4.73 -13.94
C GLU A 49 -2.32 -4.98 -12.48
N GLY A 50 -2.65 -3.94 -11.73
CA GLY A 50 -3.06 -4.06 -10.33
C GLY A 50 -1.93 -3.99 -9.32
N LYS A 51 -0.77 -3.45 -9.71
CA LYS A 51 0.37 -3.28 -8.80
C LYS A 51 0.32 -1.91 -8.15
N ILE A 52 0.46 -1.88 -6.83
CA ILE A 52 0.60 -0.64 -6.08
C ILE A 52 2.01 -0.10 -6.31
N VAL A 53 2.10 1.12 -6.83
CA VAL A 53 3.38 1.76 -7.12
C VAL A 53 4.01 2.28 -5.83
N GLU A 54 3.21 2.94 -4.99
CA GLU A 54 3.67 3.50 -3.74
C GLU A 54 2.50 3.63 -2.76
N ARG A 55 2.76 3.39 -1.50
CA ARG A 55 1.82 3.67 -0.42
C ARG A 55 2.24 4.94 0.31
N TYR A 56 1.27 5.63 0.89
CA TYR A 56 1.47 6.91 1.57
C TYR A 56 0.99 6.82 3.02
N ALA A 57 1.19 7.90 3.78
CA ALA A 57 0.72 7.96 5.17
C ALA A 57 -0.80 7.99 5.27
N SER A 58 -1.48 8.47 4.22
CA SER A 58 -2.95 8.55 4.17
C SER A 58 -3.48 7.69 3.02
N ASN A 59 -4.78 7.37 3.10
CA ASN A 59 -5.46 6.63 2.04
C ASN A 59 -5.49 7.44 0.74
N LYS A 60 -5.32 6.76 -0.39
CA LYS A 60 -5.37 7.37 -1.73
C LYS A 60 -6.44 6.69 -2.57
N LYS A 61 -7.21 7.48 -3.29
CA LYS A 61 -8.26 6.98 -4.17
C LYS A 61 -7.76 6.92 -5.60
N VAL A 62 -8.06 5.82 -6.29
CA VAL A 62 -7.75 5.63 -7.69
C VAL A 62 -8.88 4.82 -8.32
N SER A 63 -9.17 5.06 -9.59
CA SER A 63 -10.15 4.25 -10.32
C SER A 63 -9.44 3.37 -11.32
N LEU A 64 -9.90 2.13 -11.40
CA LEU A 64 -9.48 1.16 -12.41
C LEU A 64 -10.61 1.04 -13.41
N ILE A 65 -10.33 1.34 -14.67
CA ILE A 65 -11.32 1.29 -15.75
C ILE A 65 -11.01 0.09 -16.61
N ALA A 66 -11.94 -0.87 -16.61
CA ALA A 66 -11.80 -2.11 -17.36
C ALA A 66 -12.75 -2.11 -18.55
N THR A 67 -12.25 -2.47 -19.73
CA THR A 67 -13.07 -2.67 -20.93
C THR A 67 -13.06 -4.15 -21.28
N TYR A 68 -14.23 -4.72 -21.34
CA TYR A 68 -14.46 -6.14 -21.64
C TYR A 68 -14.85 -6.26 -23.09
N TYR A 69 -14.11 -7.07 -23.85
CA TYR A 69 -14.33 -7.26 -25.30
C TYR A 69 -14.76 -8.69 -25.58
N PHE A 70 -15.86 -8.84 -26.29
CA PHE A 70 -16.34 -10.15 -26.75
C PHE A 70 -16.90 -10.00 -28.15
N HIS A 71 -16.21 -10.58 -29.14
CA HIS A 71 -16.56 -10.40 -30.56
C HIS A 71 -16.61 -8.91 -30.92
N ASN A 72 -17.74 -8.42 -31.41
CA ASN A 72 -17.94 -7.02 -31.78
C ASN A 72 -18.53 -6.18 -30.65
N PHE A 73 -18.74 -6.79 -29.48
CA PHE A 73 -19.30 -6.12 -28.30
C PHE A 73 -18.21 -5.72 -27.33
N SER A 74 -18.35 -4.55 -26.74
CA SER A 74 -17.48 -4.14 -25.64
C SER A 74 -18.27 -3.38 -24.57
N LYS A 75 -17.80 -3.47 -23.33
CA LYS A 75 -18.42 -2.78 -22.21
C LYS A 75 -17.35 -2.31 -21.25
N GLU A 76 -17.46 -1.06 -20.80
CA GLU A 76 -16.54 -0.44 -19.86
C GLU A 76 -17.14 -0.44 -18.47
N VAL A 77 -16.32 -0.80 -17.47
CA VAL A 77 -16.72 -0.79 -16.06
C VAL A 77 -15.64 -0.06 -15.26
N THR A 78 -16.07 0.84 -14.39
CA THR A 78 -15.17 1.59 -13.51
C THR A 78 -15.22 1.02 -12.10
N TYR A 79 -14.05 0.68 -11.56
CA TYR A 79 -13.89 0.20 -10.19
C TYR A 79 -13.18 1.27 -9.39
N ASN A 80 -13.83 1.75 -8.33
CA ASN A 80 -13.24 2.73 -7.42
C ASN A 80 -12.48 1.98 -6.34
N ILE A 81 -11.19 2.28 -6.20
CA ILE A 81 -10.30 1.58 -5.29
C ILE A 81 -9.66 2.59 -4.34
N VAL A 82 -9.60 2.24 -3.06
CA VAL A 82 -8.84 2.99 -2.07
C VAL A 82 -7.58 2.19 -1.75
N ILE A 83 -6.42 2.78 -2.00
CA ILE A 83 -5.15 2.24 -1.53
C ILE A 83 -4.97 2.74 -0.11
N LEU A 84 -5.02 1.82 0.84
CA LEU A 84 -4.94 2.16 2.26
C LEU A 84 -3.55 2.70 2.59
N GLY A 85 -3.53 3.75 3.40
CA GLY A 85 -2.29 4.33 3.90
C GLY A 85 -1.58 3.40 4.87
N TYR A 86 -0.38 3.80 5.30
CA TYR A 86 0.37 3.03 6.28
C TYR A 86 -0.42 2.88 7.57
N THR A 87 -0.42 1.67 8.13
CA THR A 87 -0.99 1.42 9.46
C THR A 87 -0.11 2.06 10.54
N ASP A 88 -0.66 2.18 11.75
CA ASP A 88 0.12 2.70 12.89
C ASP A 88 1.34 1.84 13.17
N ASP A 89 1.21 0.50 13.07
CA ASP A 89 2.33 -0.42 13.23
C ASP A 89 3.39 -0.21 12.15
N GLU A 90 2.98 -0.02 10.90
CA GLU A 90 3.92 0.25 9.80
C GLU A 90 4.66 1.57 10.01
N LYS A 91 3.95 2.63 10.42
CA LYS A 91 4.55 3.94 10.70
C LYS A 91 5.56 3.83 11.85
N LEU A 92 5.19 3.11 12.90
CA LEU A 92 6.06 2.90 14.05
C LEU A 92 7.34 2.16 13.62
N GLN A 93 7.21 1.08 12.85
CA GLN A 93 8.35 0.29 12.39
C GLN A 93 9.28 1.13 11.49
N MET A 94 8.72 1.92 10.58
CA MET A 94 9.49 2.79 9.70
C MET A 94 10.33 3.79 10.46
N GLU A 95 9.80 4.36 11.55
CA GLU A 95 10.55 5.31 12.38
C GLU A 95 11.55 4.61 13.30
N MET A 96 11.21 3.42 13.81
CA MET A 96 12.13 2.60 14.61
C MET A 96 13.37 2.19 13.80
N ASP A 97 13.20 1.87 12.51
CA ASP A 97 14.30 1.47 11.64
C ASP A 97 15.33 2.59 11.42
N LYS A 98 14.96 3.83 11.70
CA LYS A 98 15.88 4.99 11.63
C LYS A 98 16.76 5.12 12.86
N ILE A 99 16.46 4.40 13.95
CA ILE A 99 17.23 4.45 15.20
C ILE A 99 18.39 3.46 15.08
N SER A 100 19.61 3.96 15.33
CA SER A 100 20.79 3.11 15.41
C SER A 100 21.67 3.56 16.56
N PHE A 101 22.32 2.58 17.20
CA PHE A 101 23.23 2.86 18.31
C PHE A 101 24.59 2.23 18.01
N PRO A 102 25.69 2.91 18.38
CA PRO A 102 27.02 2.30 18.30
C PRO A 102 27.17 1.20 19.34
N GLU A 103 27.93 0.16 19.01
CA GLU A 103 28.23 -0.92 19.96
C GLU A 103 29.09 -0.41 21.13
N MET A 104 29.99 0.54 20.84
CA MET A 104 30.91 1.11 21.84
C MET A 104 30.68 2.61 21.91
N VAL A 105 30.61 3.14 23.13
CA VAL A 105 30.34 4.55 23.38
C VAL A 105 31.44 5.12 24.25
N SER A 106 32.07 6.18 23.77
CA SER A 106 33.08 6.93 24.54
C SER A 106 32.61 8.34 24.89
N GLY A 107 31.45 8.75 24.43
CA GLY A 107 30.84 10.06 24.69
C GLY A 107 29.32 9.95 24.76
N ASN A 108 28.68 11.05 25.05
CA ASN A 108 27.22 11.08 25.17
C ASN A 108 26.53 10.73 23.85
N LEU A 109 25.39 10.09 23.97
CA LEU A 109 24.52 9.78 22.84
C LEU A 109 23.47 10.88 22.64
N ASP A 110 23.24 11.24 21.39
CA ASP A 110 22.14 12.13 21.03
C ASP A 110 20.92 11.27 20.73
N LEU A 111 20.01 11.18 21.70
CA LEU A 111 18.83 10.34 21.61
C LEU A 111 17.65 11.13 21.04
N LYS A 112 17.24 10.75 19.83
CA LYS A 112 16.07 11.36 19.18
C LYS A 112 14.80 10.86 19.87
N THR A 113 13.95 11.77 20.31
CA THR A 113 12.70 11.44 21.02
C THR A 113 11.44 11.70 20.19
N ASN A 114 11.49 12.61 19.23
CA ASN A 114 10.35 12.94 18.39
C ASN A 114 10.58 12.47 16.96
N PHE A 115 9.60 11.78 16.41
CA PHE A 115 9.64 11.20 15.07
C PHE A 115 8.43 11.67 14.26
N ASN A 116 8.38 11.31 12.98
CA ASN A 116 7.23 11.58 12.12
C ASN A 116 5.97 10.88 12.65
N TYR A 117 4.82 11.31 12.17
CA TYR A 117 3.49 10.72 12.49
C TYR A 117 3.11 10.85 13.97
N GLY A 118 3.71 11.78 14.72
CA GLY A 118 3.44 11.95 16.14
C GLY A 118 4.02 10.86 17.03
N ILE A 119 4.97 10.08 16.52
CA ILE A 119 5.63 9.01 17.27
C ILE A 119 6.65 9.62 18.24
N VAL A 120 6.63 9.15 19.49
CA VAL A 120 7.56 9.57 20.54
C VAL A 120 8.29 8.35 21.07
N ALA A 121 9.61 8.44 21.21
CA ALA A 121 10.44 7.39 21.77
C ALA A 121 10.91 7.77 23.18
N THR A 122 10.88 6.80 24.08
CA THR A 122 11.50 6.91 25.39
C THR A 122 12.57 5.84 25.52
N TYR A 123 13.60 6.13 26.31
CA TYR A 123 14.74 5.23 26.44
C TYR A 123 14.98 4.88 27.91
N ILE A 124 15.35 3.64 28.14
CA ILE A 124 15.70 3.14 29.47
C ILE A 124 17.06 2.48 29.36
N SER A 125 18.01 2.94 30.18
CA SER A 125 19.31 2.31 30.25
C SER A 125 19.26 1.12 31.21
N SER A 126 19.89 0.02 30.83
CA SER A 126 20.04 -1.14 31.71
C SER A 126 21.05 -0.90 32.84
N ASP A 127 21.89 0.11 32.66
CA ASP A 127 22.88 0.51 33.68
C ASP A 127 23.00 2.05 33.72
N PRO A 128 22.10 2.73 34.44
CA PRO A 128 22.12 4.21 34.51
C PRO A 128 23.37 4.79 35.14
N ASP A 129 24.14 3.99 35.90
CA ASP A 129 25.41 4.45 36.49
C ASP A 129 26.49 4.63 35.43
N CYS A 130 26.38 3.90 34.30
CA CYS A 130 27.30 4.03 33.18
C CYS A 130 26.75 4.92 32.08
N LEU A 131 25.44 4.78 31.78
CA LEU A 131 24.76 5.53 30.74
C LEU A 131 23.35 5.88 31.24
N THR A 132 23.04 7.18 31.30
CA THR A 132 21.70 7.62 31.74
C THR A 132 20.65 7.36 30.66
N ASN A 133 19.38 7.44 31.04
CA ASN A 133 18.26 7.31 30.08
C ASN A 133 18.28 8.42 29.02
N GLU A 134 18.95 9.53 29.28
CA GLU A 134 19.10 10.65 28.35
C GLU A 134 20.34 10.51 27.46
N GLY A 135 21.09 9.42 27.59
CA GLY A 135 22.24 9.13 26.75
C GLY A 135 23.56 9.74 27.26
N ILE A 136 23.61 10.13 28.51
CA ILE A 136 24.81 10.74 29.10
C ILE A 136 25.69 9.64 29.71
N VAL A 137 26.95 9.62 29.27
CA VAL A 137 27.97 8.72 29.80
C VAL A 137 28.53 9.29 31.10
N THR A 138 28.54 8.48 32.16
CA THR A 138 29.01 8.89 33.47
C THR A 138 30.34 8.24 33.84
#